data_80c0bc1c0bc51a1c7c05c976002b67ae
#
_entry.id   80c0bc1c0bc51a1c7c05c976002b67ae
#
_cell.length_a   1.000
_cell.length_b   1.000
_cell.length_c   1.000
_cell.angle_alpha   90.00
_cell.angle_beta   90.00
_cell.angle_gamma   90.00
#
_symmetry.space_group_name_H-M   'P 1'
#
loop_
_entity.id
_entity.type
_entity.pdbx_description
1 polymer ?
#
loop_
_entity_poly.entity_id
_entity_poly.type
_entity_poly.pdbx_seq_one_letter_code
_entity_poly.pdbx_strand_id
1 'polypeptide(L)'
;MPKFRERLWPSWPSWVVIEGLIGLLAWAYGIALGWGVGVGVAVIGTGAALAFARLSSPLLVLTSTDLRVGHATLPTDTISAVESLSREGIARLRGPDADARLFVELRPWAGREAVLICIADPTDPHPAWLVTTRHPDRLQAVIAATIDTDKGELP
;
A
#
# COMPACT_ATOMS: atom_id res chain seq x y z
N MET A 1 -14.14 16.80 0.41
CA MET A 1 -14.40 15.45 1.00
C MET A 1 -13.53 14.44 0.28
N PRO A 2 -12.98 13.38 0.92
CA PRO A 2 -12.17 12.40 0.21
C PRO A 2 -13.04 11.62 -0.79
N LYS A 3 -12.60 11.56 -2.06
CA LYS A 3 -13.27 10.79 -3.13
C LYS A 3 -12.95 9.29 -3.03
N PHE A 4 -11.75 8.97 -2.49
CA PHE A 4 -11.32 7.60 -2.23
C PHE A 4 -10.49 7.57 -0.94
N ARG A 5 -10.67 6.52 -0.12
CA ARG A 5 -9.89 6.30 1.11
C ARG A 5 -9.71 4.82 1.34
N GLU A 6 -8.45 4.39 1.41
CA GLU A 6 -8.08 3.00 1.71
C GLU A 6 -6.92 2.98 2.69
N ARG A 7 -6.95 2.04 3.65
CA ARG A 7 -5.82 1.74 4.51
C ARG A 7 -5.25 0.37 4.17
N LEU A 8 -3.97 0.30 3.89
CA LEU A 8 -3.29 -0.91 3.44
C LEU A 8 -2.91 -1.81 4.64
N TRP A 9 -3.92 -2.43 5.26
CA TRP A 9 -3.70 -3.44 6.30
C TRP A 9 -3.14 -4.74 5.73
N PRO A 10 -2.42 -5.54 6.55
CA PRO A 10 -2.06 -6.89 6.15
C PRO A 10 -3.30 -7.71 5.78
N SER A 11 -3.16 -8.53 4.73
CA SER A 11 -4.22 -9.43 4.31
C SER A 11 -4.43 -10.55 5.34
N TRP A 12 -5.60 -11.18 5.34
CA TRP A 12 -5.88 -12.28 6.27
C TRP A 12 -4.86 -13.45 6.19
N PRO A 13 -4.34 -13.86 5.00
CA PRO A 13 -3.30 -14.88 4.95
C PRO A 13 -2.00 -14.44 5.64
N SER A 14 -1.65 -13.15 5.54
CA SER A 14 -0.48 -12.61 6.26
C SER A 14 -0.67 -12.72 7.78
N TRP A 15 -1.88 -12.47 8.28
CA TRP A 15 -2.20 -12.66 9.70
C TRP A 15 -2.11 -14.12 10.13
N VAL A 16 -2.59 -15.06 9.32
CA VAL A 16 -2.47 -16.49 9.63
C VAL A 16 -1.01 -16.92 9.78
N VAL A 17 -0.14 -16.43 8.89
CA VAL A 17 1.30 -16.73 8.96
C VAL A 17 1.93 -16.09 10.21
N ILE A 18 1.65 -14.82 10.50
CA ILE A 18 2.18 -14.11 11.65
C ILE A 18 1.75 -14.79 12.96
N GLU A 19 0.46 -15.02 13.14
CA GLU A 19 -0.07 -15.66 14.35
C GLU A 19 0.36 -17.13 14.47
N GLY A 20 0.51 -17.82 13.35
CA GLY A 20 1.05 -19.19 13.32
C GLY A 20 2.49 -19.25 13.84
N LEU A 21 3.35 -18.30 13.42
CA LEU A 21 4.72 -18.20 13.91
C LEU A 21 4.77 -17.79 15.39
N ILE A 22 3.95 -16.84 15.81
CA ILE A 22 3.84 -16.44 17.22
C ILE A 22 3.37 -17.60 18.06
N GLY A 23 2.34 -18.34 17.61
CA GLY A 23 1.82 -19.52 18.30
C GLY A 23 2.85 -20.65 18.44
N LEU A 24 3.61 -20.91 17.36
CA LEU A 24 4.70 -21.89 17.40
C LEU A 24 5.78 -21.49 18.42
N LEU A 25 6.14 -20.22 18.44
CA LEU A 25 7.13 -19.70 19.38
C LEU A 25 6.61 -19.79 20.83
N ALA A 26 5.37 -19.36 21.05
CA ALA A 26 4.71 -19.45 22.36
C ALA A 26 4.62 -20.87 22.87
N TRP A 27 4.31 -21.83 21.99
CA TRP A 27 4.27 -23.23 22.34
C TRP A 27 5.66 -23.79 22.72
N ALA A 28 6.69 -23.46 21.92
CA ALA A 28 8.06 -23.89 22.22
C ALA A 28 8.56 -23.36 23.58
N TYR A 29 8.34 -22.06 23.85
CA TYR A 29 8.72 -21.45 25.14
C TYR A 29 7.84 -21.97 26.29
N GLY A 30 6.57 -22.28 26.03
CA GLY A 30 5.67 -22.87 27.00
C GLY A 30 6.14 -24.23 27.49
N ILE A 31 6.64 -25.09 26.59
CA ILE A 31 7.22 -26.39 26.95
C ILE A 31 8.55 -26.23 27.68
N ALA A 32 9.42 -25.33 27.22
CA ALA A 32 10.77 -25.19 27.75
C ALA A 32 10.81 -24.51 29.11
N LEU A 33 10.00 -23.45 29.33
CA LEU A 33 10.09 -22.55 30.48
C LEU A 33 8.79 -22.45 31.29
N GLY A 34 7.76 -23.19 30.90
CA GLY A 34 6.46 -23.21 31.55
C GLY A 34 5.40 -22.36 30.81
N TRP A 35 4.14 -22.77 30.95
CA TRP A 35 3.02 -22.21 30.19
C TRP A 35 2.77 -20.72 30.43
N GLY A 36 3.13 -20.19 31.61
CA GLY A 36 3.06 -18.75 31.88
C GLY A 36 3.95 -17.93 30.94
N VAL A 37 5.15 -18.43 30.63
CA VAL A 37 6.07 -17.80 29.67
C VAL A 37 5.52 -17.91 28.24
N GLY A 38 4.98 -19.08 27.87
CA GLY A 38 4.35 -19.26 26.57
C GLY A 38 3.20 -18.28 26.32
N VAL A 39 2.30 -18.12 27.29
CA VAL A 39 1.22 -17.14 27.24
C VAL A 39 1.75 -15.70 27.11
N GLY A 40 2.79 -15.37 27.88
CA GLY A 40 3.46 -14.05 27.80
C GLY A 40 3.99 -13.78 26.40
N VAL A 41 4.67 -14.76 25.77
CA VAL A 41 5.18 -14.67 24.40
C VAL A 41 4.02 -14.45 23.39
N ALA A 42 2.92 -15.19 23.52
CA ALA A 42 1.75 -15.03 22.65
C ALA A 42 1.17 -13.61 22.75
N VAL A 43 0.91 -13.12 23.96
CA VAL A 43 0.29 -11.80 24.18
C VAL A 43 1.19 -10.68 23.69
N ILE A 44 2.49 -10.73 24.03
CA ILE A 44 3.45 -9.69 23.62
C ILE A 44 3.66 -9.75 22.11
N GLY A 45 3.80 -10.95 21.52
CA GLY A 45 3.99 -11.15 20.10
C GLY A 45 2.81 -10.62 19.26
N THR A 46 1.57 -11.01 19.61
CA THR A 46 0.35 -10.51 18.94
C THR A 46 0.21 -8.99 19.15
N GLY A 47 0.45 -8.47 20.35
CA GLY A 47 0.43 -7.03 20.62
C GLY A 47 1.44 -6.26 19.77
N ALA A 48 2.67 -6.76 19.66
CA ALA A 48 3.72 -6.17 18.83
C ALA A 48 3.36 -6.24 17.34
N ALA A 49 2.81 -7.37 16.86
CA ALA A 49 2.37 -7.52 15.47
C ALA A 49 1.23 -6.54 15.11
N LEU A 50 0.26 -6.35 16.01
CA LEU A 50 -0.82 -5.39 15.84
C LEU A 50 -0.30 -3.93 15.82
N ALA A 51 0.60 -3.59 16.73
CA ALA A 51 1.22 -2.26 16.77
C ALA A 51 2.01 -2.00 15.49
N PHE A 52 2.84 -2.96 15.06
CA PHE A 52 3.61 -2.87 13.83
C PHE A 52 2.70 -2.72 12.61
N ALA A 53 1.64 -3.54 12.51
CA ALA A 53 0.68 -3.44 11.41
C ALA A 53 0.02 -2.06 11.35
N ARG A 54 -0.33 -1.45 12.50
CA ARG A 54 -0.90 -0.10 12.55
C ARG A 54 0.08 0.99 12.11
N LEU A 55 1.32 0.90 12.55
CA LEU A 55 2.36 1.89 12.23
C LEU A 55 2.83 1.76 10.77
N SER A 56 2.87 0.54 10.23
CA SER A 56 3.37 0.24 8.88
C SER A 56 2.29 0.33 7.79
N SER A 57 1.02 0.59 8.14
CA SER A 57 -0.09 0.61 7.17
C SER A 57 -0.32 2.04 6.66
N PRO A 58 0.18 2.40 5.48
CA PRO A 58 -0.05 3.72 4.91
C PRO A 58 -1.52 3.91 4.59
N LEU A 59 -1.94 5.16 4.69
CA LEU A 59 -3.26 5.60 4.30
C LEU A 59 -3.20 6.17 2.88
N LEU A 60 -4.00 5.61 1.98
CA LEU A 60 -4.23 6.11 0.64
C LEU A 60 -5.48 6.98 0.64
N VAL A 61 -5.34 8.24 0.30
CA VAL A 61 -6.46 9.20 0.26
C VAL A 61 -6.39 10.02 -1.01
N LEU A 62 -7.45 9.98 -1.79
CA LEU A 62 -7.65 10.88 -2.93
C LEU A 62 -8.69 11.94 -2.56
N THR A 63 -8.30 13.18 -2.72
CA THR A 63 -9.19 14.36 -2.64
C THR A 63 -9.43 14.92 -4.04
N SER A 64 -10.05 16.09 -4.16
CA SER A 64 -10.17 16.79 -5.43
C SER A 64 -8.86 17.40 -5.92
N THR A 65 -7.92 17.67 -5.02
CA THR A 65 -6.68 18.41 -5.30
C THR A 65 -5.42 17.57 -5.13
N ASP A 66 -5.47 16.54 -4.27
CA ASP A 66 -4.28 15.78 -3.89
C ASP A 66 -4.56 14.28 -3.80
N LEU A 67 -3.57 13.49 -4.21
CA LEU A 67 -3.42 12.09 -3.88
C LEU A 67 -2.36 11.94 -2.79
N ARG A 68 -2.74 11.40 -1.64
CA ARG A 68 -1.82 11.14 -0.52
C ARG A 68 -1.61 9.65 -0.36
N VAL A 69 -0.34 9.25 -0.28
CA VAL A 69 0.08 7.87 -0.07
C VAL A 69 1.07 7.86 1.11
N GLY A 70 0.56 7.50 2.29
CA GLY A 70 1.35 7.62 3.51
C GLY A 70 1.77 9.07 3.81
N HIS A 71 3.06 9.37 3.67
CA HIS A 71 3.63 10.69 3.88
C HIS A 71 3.82 11.50 2.58
N ALA A 72 3.73 10.82 1.43
CA ALA A 72 3.88 11.47 0.13
C ALA A 72 2.56 12.06 -0.34
N THR A 73 2.63 13.22 -0.99
CA THR A 73 1.47 13.94 -1.55
C THR A 73 1.76 14.29 -2.99
N LEU A 74 0.85 13.95 -3.89
CA LEU A 74 0.91 14.24 -5.31
C LEU A 74 -0.28 15.11 -5.69
N PRO A 75 -0.10 16.30 -6.24
CA PRO A 75 -1.20 17.11 -6.78
C PRO A 75 -1.89 16.38 -7.94
N THR A 76 -3.21 16.46 -8.00
CA THR A 76 -3.98 15.72 -9.03
C THR A 76 -3.82 16.31 -10.43
N ASP A 77 -3.52 17.60 -10.55
CA ASP A 77 -3.24 18.32 -11.79
C ASP A 77 -1.94 17.87 -12.48
N THR A 78 -0.98 17.31 -11.71
CA THR A 78 0.26 16.74 -12.26
C THR A 78 0.11 15.33 -12.81
N ILE A 79 -1.03 14.67 -12.58
CA ILE A 79 -1.26 13.30 -13.04
C ILE A 79 -1.65 13.31 -14.53
N SER A 80 -0.87 12.63 -15.37
CA SER A 80 -1.11 12.52 -16.81
C SER A 80 -1.90 11.29 -17.20
N ALA A 81 -1.62 10.15 -16.57
CA ALA A 81 -2.25 8.87 -16.85
C ALA A 81 -2.25 7.96 -15.62
N VAL A 82 -3.20 7.04 -15.59
CA VAL A 82 -3.34 6.05 -14.52
C VAL A 82 -3.66 4.69 -15.12
N GLU A 83 -2.92 3.67 -14.72
CA GLU A 83 -3.08 2.30 -15.20
C GLU A 83 -3.16 1.32 -14.03
N SER A 84 -4.15 0.43 -14.04
CA SER A 84 -4.22 -0.69 -13.09
C SER A 84 -3.26 -1.79 -13.52
N LEU A 85 -2.49 -2.31 -12.57
CA LEU A 85 -1.48 -3.33 -12.83
C LEU A 85 -1.77 -4.61 -12.08
N SER A 86 -1.74 -5.71 -12.82
CA SER A 86 -1.71 -7.05 -12.26
C SER A 86 -0.35 -7.38 -11.65
N ARG A 87 -0.28 -8.51 -10.95
CA ARG A 87 0.97 -9.01 -10.38
C ARG A 87 2.09 -9.16 -11.42
N GLU A 88 1.75 -9.63 -12.63
CA GLU A 88 2.68 -9.79 -13.74
C GLU A 88 3.16 -8.45 -14.28
N GLY A 89 2.28 -7.45 -14.33
CA GLY A 89 2.62 -6.07 -14.70
C GLY A 89 3.62 -5.46 -13.71
N ILE A 90 3.36 -5.61 -12.41
CA ILE A 90 4.27 -5.16 -11.35
C ILE A 90 5.63 -5.86 -11.45
N ALA A 91 5.64 -7.19 -11.68
CA ALA A 91 6.88 -7.94 -11.81
C ALA A 91 7.73 -7.49 -13.01
N ARG A 92 7.10 -7.15 -14.14
CA ARG A 92 7.80 -6.59 -15.32
C ARG A 92 8.40 -5.22 -15.04
N LEU A 93 7.64 -4.31 -14.41
CA LEU A 93 8.12 -2.97 -14.06
C LEU A 93 9.24 -2.98 -13.01
N ARG A 94 9.38 -4.06 -12.24
CA ARG A 94 10.44 -4.26 -11.26
C ARG A 94 11.53 -5.24 -11.74
N GLY A 95 11.47 -5.63 -13.00
CA GLY A 95 12.41 -6.51 -13.65
C GLY A 95 13.78 -5.84 -13.95
N PRO A 96 14.62 -6.48 -14.79
CA PRO A 96 15.95 -5.97 -15.14
C PRO A 96 15.97 -4.55 -15.74
N ASP A 97 14.87 -4.17 -16.41
CA ASP A 97 14.72 -2.86 -17.06
C ASP A 97 13.93 -1.85 -16.18
N ALA A 98 13.88 -2.09 -14.87
CA ALA A 98 13.16 -1.22 -13.95
C ALA A 98 13.75 0.19 -13.94
N ASP A 99 12.90 1.22 -14.09
CA ASP A 99 13.34 2.60 -13.93
C ASP A 99 13.52 2.90 -12.43
N ALA A 100 14.77 3.16 -12.03
CA ALA A 100 15.13 3.48 -10.65
C ALA A 100 14.50 4.79 -10.14
N ARG A 101 13.95 5.63 -11.05
CA ARG A 101 13.28 6.89 -10.70
C ARG A 101 11.81 6.69 -10.32
N LEU A 102 11.25 5.49 -10.47
CA LEU A 102 9.88 5.20 -10.02
C LEU A 102 9.76 5.37 -8.50
N PHE A 103 8.79 6.16 -8.06
CA PHE A 103 8.38 6.13 -6.66
C PHE A 103 7.59 4.85 -6.40
N VAL A 104 8.10 4.01 -5.50
CA VAL A 104 7.52 2.68 -5.26
C VAL A 104 7.02 2.56 -3.83
N GLU A 105 5.72 2.55 -3.65
CA GLU A 105 5.05 2.27 -2.37
C GLU A 105 4.28 0.95 -2.49
N LEU A 106 5.04 -0.15 -2.52
CA LEU A 106 4.48 -1.49 -2.60
C LEU A 106 4.41 -2.15 -1.21
N ARG A 107 3.23 -2.70 -0.90
CA ARG A 107 2.96 -3.44 0.33
C ARG A 107 2.46 -4.86 -0.01
N PRO A 108 3.37 -5.82 -0.26
CA PRO A 108 3.00 -7.18 -0.70
C PRO A 108 2.07 -7.91 0.26
N TRP A 109 2.13 -7.56 1.55
CA TRP A 109 1.24 -8.12 2.58
C TRP A 109 -0.17 -7.53 2.56
N ALA A 110 -0.37 -6.37 1.95
CA ALA A 110 -1.67 -5.70 1.85
C ALA A 110 -2.44 -6.08 0.58
N GLY A 111 -1.74 -6.30 -0.54
CA GLY A 111 -2.35 -6.63 -1.82
C GLY A 111 -1.31 -7.11 -2.84
N ARG A 112 -1.79 -7.69 -3.95
CA ARG A 112 -0.96 -8.19 -5.06
C ARG A 112 -1.11 -7.36 -6.32
N GLU A 113 -1.94 -6.33 -6.27
CA GLU A 113 -2.27 -5.43 -7.37
C GLU A 113 -1.83 -4.02 -7.02
N ALA A 114 -1.60 -3.21 -8.03
CA ALA A 114 -1.15 -1.85 -7.87
C ALA A 114 -1.72 -0.95 -8.97
N VAL A 115 -1.58 0.34 -8.79
CA VAL A 115 -1.85 1.34 -9.82
C VAL A 115 -0.55 2.06 -10.14
N LEU A 116 -0.25 2.20 -11.43
CA LEU A 116 0.81 3.06 -11.94
C LEU A 116 0.21 4.42 -12.27
N ILE A 117 0.77 5.46 -11.68
CA ILE A 117 0.31 6.83 -11.82
C ILE A 117 1.43 7.61 -12.49
N CYS A 118 1.26 7.99 -13.75
CA CYS A 118 2.23 8.74 -14.52
C CYS A 118 2.12 10.24 -14.19
N ILE A 119 3.25 10.90 -14.05
CA ILE A 119 3.36 12.32 -13.69
C ILE A 119 3.82 13.11 -14.92
N ALA A 120 3.16 14.24 -15.19
CA ALA A 120 3.50 15.15 -16.30
C ALA A 120 4.42 16.30 -15.88
N ASP A 121 4.75 16.42 -14.60
CA ASP A 121 5.63 17.48 -14.10
C ASP A 121 7.11 17.13 -14.38
N PRO A 122 7.79 17.88 -15.27
CA PRO A 122 9.20 17.64 -15.57
C PRO A 122 10.15 18.00 -14.42
N THR A 123 9.65 18.69 -13.39
CA THR A 123 10.44 19.06 -12.20
C THR A 123 10.38 18.01 -11.11
N ASP A 124 9.41 17.05 -11.18
CA ASP A 124 9.35 15.94 -10.26
C ASP A 124 10.45 14.91 -10.59
N PRO A 125 11.29 14.51 -9.63
CA PRO A 125 12.31 13.50 -9.86
C PRO A 125 11.72 12.11 -10.19
N HIS A 126 10.43 11.89 -9.92
CA HIS A 126 9.74 10.64 -10.13
C HIS A 126 8.77 10.73 -11.31
N PRO A 127 9.06 10.06 -12.46
CA PRO A 127 8.16 10.12 -13.64
C PRO A 127 6.85 9.37 -13.42
N ALA A 128 6.80 8.46 -12.47
CA ALA A 128 5.59 7.75 -12.11
C ALA A 128 5.64 7.19 -10.68
N TRP A 129 4.45 6.96 -10.11
CA TRP A 129 4.25 6.33 -8.82
C TRP A 129 3.62 4.95 -8.99
N LEU A 130 4.20 3.94 -8.34
CA LEU A 130 3.67 2.58 -8.29
C LEU A 130 3.15 2.30 -6.88
N VAL A 131 1.83 2.27 -6.73
CA VAL A 131 1.17 2.23 -5.42
C VAL A 131 0.30 0.99 -5.30
N THR A 132 0.51 0.19 -4.24
CA THR A 132 -0.38 -0.95 -3.92
C THR A 132 -1.76 -0.46 -3.55
N THR A 133 -2.78 -1.13 -4.07
CA THR A 133 -4.18 -0.99 -3.67
C THR A 133 -4.89 -2.33 -3.79
N ARG A 134 -5.99 -2.52 -3.05
CA ARG A 134 -6.88 -3.69 -3.19
C ARG A 134 -7.98 -3.48 -4.21
N HIS A 135 -8.14 -2.24 -4.65
CA HIS A 135 -9.21 -1.84 -5.56
C HIS A 135 -8.64 -1.00 -6.70
N PRO A 136 -7.74 -1.59 -7.55
CA PRO A 136 -7.03 -0.85 -8.58
C PRO A 136 -7.98 -0.20 -9.58
N ASP A 137 -8.98 -0.92 -10.07
CA ASP A 137 -9.95 -0.40 -11.06
C ASP A 137 -10.78 0.75 -10.49
N ARG A 138 -11.16 0.64 -9.21
CA ARG A 138 -11.91 1.71 -8.54
C ARG A 138 -11.05 2.96 -8.34
N LEU A 139 -9.80 2.78 -7.92
CA LEU A 139 -8.87 3.90 -7.74
C LEU A 139 -8.58 4.57 -9.09
N GLN A 140 -8.31 3.78 -10.13
CA GLN A 140 -8.11 4.26 -11.49
C GLN A 140 -9.32 5.08 -11.97
N ALA A 141 -10.54 4.55 -11.84
CA ALA A 141 -11.76 5.23 -12.28
C ALA A 141 -11.97 6.56 -11.55
N VAL A 142 -11.73 6.61 -10.23
CA VAL A 142 -11.90 7.84 -9.44
C VAL A 142 -10.83 8.87 -9.77
N ILE A 143 -9.58 8.46 -10.02
CA ILE A 143 -8.51 9.37 -10.45
C ILE A 143 -8.84 9.91 -11.85
N ALA A 144 -9.19 9.05 -12.81
CA ALA A 144 -9.56 9.47 -14.17
C ALA A 144 -10.69 10.49 -14.16
N ALA A 145 -11.76 10.23 -13.43
CA ALA A 145 -12.88 11.17 -13.28
C ALA A 145 -12.48 12.50 -12.62
N THR A 146 -11.44 12.48 -11.77
CA THR A 146 -10.95 13.71 -11.13
C THR A 146 -10.13 14.57 -12.10
N ILE A 147 -9.30 13.95 -12.93
CA ILE A 147 -8.49 14.61 -13.96
C ILE A 147 -9.40 15.20 -15.06
N ASP A 148 -10.44 14.48 -15.46
CA ASP A 148 -11.37 14.95 -16.51
C ASP A 148 -12.19 16.17 -16.04
N THR A 149 -12.56 16.19 -14.75
CA THR A 149 -13.27 17.33 -14.16
C THR A 149 -12.39 18.59 -14.14
N ASP A 150 -11.11 18.43 -13.81
CA ASP A 150 -10.15 19.55 -13.72
C ASP A 150 -9.84 20.13 -15.12
N LYS A 151 -9.72 19.27 -16.15
CA LYS A 151 -9.51 19.70 -17.54
C LYS A 151 -10.74 20.36 -18.17
N GLY A 152 -11.93 20.06 -17.67
CA GLY A 152 -13.21 20.66 -18.17
C GLY A 152 -13.52 22.03 -17.56
N GLU A 153 -12.80 22.48 -16.55
CA GLU A 153 -13.01 23.75 -15.83
C GLU A 153 -12.05 24.88 -16.25
N LEU A 154 -11.16 24.60 -17.21
CA LEU A 154 -10.31 25.63 -17.82
C LEU A 154 -11.14 26.40 -18.86
N PRO A 155 -11.29 27.74 -18.70
CA PRO A 155 -12.05 28.60 -19.61
C PRO A 155 -11.39 28.77 -20.98
#